data_6ee055be954dcd5786e1066a5f2609a4
#
_entry.id   6ee055be954dcd5786e1066a5f2609a4
#
_cell.length_a   1.000
_cell.length_b   1.000
_cell.length_c   1.000
_cell.angle_alpha   90.00
_cell.angle_beta   90.00
_cell.angle_gamma   90.00
#
_symmetry.space_group_name_H-M   'P 1'
#
loop_
_entity.id
_entity.type
_entity.pdbx_description
1 polymer ?
#
loop_
_entity_poly.entity_id
_entity_poly.type
_entity_poly.pdbx_seq_one_letter_code
_entity_poly.pdbx_strand_id
1 'polypeptide(L)'
;LARRAASGMSAPRPLLHFEHGWAHDAGVWTPLAHWQSLAPWERYAARVHAYLRICPDAILCLESAAVIHGIPLFGEARDIHVYDPSATKSTRFGDVVVHASADARDVVTVGGILVTSMVDTVVDLARVLPPAQALTVADAAVSPVQGGVLRLEQLRDRAAGQINSRGRARLRWVWDRVNGVAESPAEVVSRAVIEWTGFEEPVQQPVFHYEGHTDRTDFGFRSNRALCEADGWGKYDLDDPARAEAHLRNEKTREDRLRRHGHPFGRWDGVGATKVTPLVRALQATGLRPCHPEQPAMLATLRRSTRQL
;
A
#
# COMPACT_ATOMS: atom_id res chain seq x y z
N LEU A 1 5.99 30.34 -7.38
CA LEU A 1 7.17 29.43 -7.41
C LEU A 1 7.00 28.35 -8.47
N ALA A 2 5.82 27.73 -8.61
CA ALA A 2 5.55 26.76 -9.70
C ALA A 2 5.77 27.38 -11.10
N ARG A 3 5.51 28.68 -11.31
CA ARG A 3 5.83 29.39 -12.56
C ARG A 3 7.33 29.50 -12.84
N ARG A 4 8.19 29.55 -11.82
CA ARG A 4 9.65 29.54 -12.01
C ARG A 4 10.20 28.16 -12.36
N ALA A 5 9.62 27.10 -11.77
CA ALA A 5 9.97 25.73 -12.15
C ALA A 5 9.57 25.40 -13.60
N ALA A 6 8.42 25.93 -14.06
CA ALA A 6 7.94 25.70 -15.43
C ALA A 6 8.66 26.52 -16.51
N SER A 7 9.24 27.68 -16.19
CA SER A 7 9.87 28.60 -17.17
C SER A 7 11.35 28.31 -17.44
N GLY A 8 11.98 27.41 -16.70
CA GLY A 8 13.39 27.06 -16.84
C GLY A 8 13.67 25.59 -17.16
N MET A 9 12.64 24.75 -17.32
CA MET A 9 12.86 23.33 -17.60
C MET A 9 13.11 23.10 -19.09
N SER A 10 14.35 22.86 -19.42
CA SER A 10 14.81 22.17 -20.63
C SER A 10 14.08 20.82 -20.76
N ALA A 11 13.98 20.29 -22.01
CA ALA A 11 13.27 19.07 -22.40
C ALA A 11 13.24 17.96 -21.34
N PRO A 12 12.18 17.15 -21.27
CA PRO A 12 12.00 16.13 -20.24
C PRO A 12 13.25 15.24 -20.20
N ARG A 13 13.95 15.26 -19.06
CA ARG A 13 15.08 14.35 -18.84
C ARG A 13 14.50 12.98 -18.51
N PRO A 14 15.13 11.92 -19.05
CA PRO A 14 14.69 10.58 -18.74
C PRO A 14 14.77 10.32 -17.23
N LEU A 15 13.80 9.55 -16.76
CA LEU A 15 13.70 8.98 -15.43
C LEU A 15 14.99 8.27 -15.07
N LEU A 16 15.44 8.39 -13.84
CA LEU A 16 16.52 7.67 -13.21
C LEU A 16 17.63 7.14 -14.17
N HIS A 17 18.78 7.76 -14.14
CA HIS A 17 19.95 7.35 -14.93
C HIS A 17 20.88 6.48 -14.11
N PHE A 18 21.52 5.51 -14.78
CA PHE A 18 22.59 4.70 -14.21
C PHE A 18 23.89 4.98 -15.00
N GLU A 19 24.86 5.56 -14.35
CA GLU A 19 26.10 5.94 -14.99
C GLU A 19 27.29 5.68 -14.05
N HIS A 20 28.34 4.99 -14.58
CA HIS A 20 29.59 4.74 -13.86
C HIS A 20 29.43 4.22 -12.40
N GLY A 21 28.49 3.32 -12.15
CA GLY A 21 28.25 2.76 -10.80
C GLY A 21 27.42 3.64 -9.87
N TRP A 22 26.75 4.66 -10.42
CA TRP A 22 25.87 5.57 -9.69
C TRP A 22 24.45 5.52 -10.25
N ALA A 23 23.48 5.64 -9.39
CA ALA A 23 22.09 5.96 -9.74
C ALA A 23 21.84 7.44 -9.44
N HIS A 24 21.19 8.18 -10.35
CA HIS A 24 20.85 9.57 -10.10
C HIS A 24 19.47 9.93 -10.63
N ASP A 25 18.83 10.85 -9.93
CA ASP A 25 17.57 11.46 -10.31
C ASP A 25 17.62 12.94 -9.94
N ALA A 26 17.19 13.80 -10.86
CA ALA A 26 17.12 15.25 -10.65
C ALA A 26 18.41 15.89 -10.09
N GLY A 27 19.60 15.36 -10.46
CA GLY A 27 20.89 15.86 -9.98
C GLY A 27 21.32 15.36 -8.59
N VAL A 28 20.57 14.45 -7.98
CA VAL A 28 20.92 13.76 -6.73
C VAL A 28 21.49 12.38 -7.07
N TRP A 29 22.64 12.05 -6.50
CA TRP A 29 23.39 10.85 -6.79
C TRP A 29 23.48 9.91 -5.59
N THR A 30 23.37 8.62 -5.83
CA THR A 30 23.61 7.57 -4.82
C THR A 30 24.41 6.42 -5.43
N PRO A 31 25.27 5.70 -4.67
CA PRO A 31 25.94 4.51 -5.17
C PRO A 31 24.94 3.48 -5.68
N LEU A 32 25.22 2.92 -6.87
CA LEU A 32 24.31 1.96 -7.53
C LEU A 32 24.02 0.74 -6.66
N ALA A 33 25.04 0.23 -5.94
CA ALA A 33 24.88 -0.90 -5.03
C ALA A 33 23.87 -0.59 -3.90
N HIS A 34 23.94 0.63 -3.33
CA HIS A 34 22.97 1.07 -2.32
C HIS A 34 21.57 1.19 -2.93
N TRP A 35 21.44 1.82 -4.11
CA TRP A 35 20.17 1.90 -4.81
C TRP A 35 19.54 0.53 -5.07
N GLN A 36 20.35 -0.44 -5.50
CA GLN A 36 19.89 -1.80 -5.79
C GLN A 36 19.47 -2.57 -4.54
N SER A 37 20.03 -2.27 -3.37
CA SER A 37 19.64 -2.87 -2.09
C SER A 37 18.30 -2.35 -1.55
N LEU A 38 17.85 -1.17 -1.99
CA LEU A 38 16.59 -0.58 -1.56
C LEU A 38 15.40 -1.36 -2.10
N ALA A 39 14.38 -1.53 -1.27
CA ALA A 39 13.08 -2.01 -1.71
C ALA A 39 12.38 -1.00 -2.66
N PRO A 40 11.42 -1.43 -3.49
CA PRO A 40 10.76 -0.54 -4.46
C PRO A 40 10.15 0.73 -3.83
N TRP A 41 9.53 0.62 -2.66
CA TRP A 41 8.96 1.77 -1.94
C TRP A 41 10.03 2.70 -1.38
N GLU A 42 11.19 2.18 -0.96
CA GLU A 42 12.33 2.98 -0.49
C GLU A 42 12.98 3.76 -1.65
N ARG A 43 13.08 3.14 -2.83
CA ARG A 43 13.53 3.83 -4.04
C ARG A 43 12.60 4.98 -4.40
N TYR A 44 11.29 4.77 -4.31
CA TYR A 44 10.34 5.84 -4.54
C TYR A 44 10.47 6.97 -3.51
N ALA A 45 10.59 6.63 -2.22
CA ALA A 45 10.83 7.60 -1.16
C ALA A 45 12.12 8.41 -1.42
N ALA A 46 13.21 7.75 -1.82
CA ALA A 46 14.46 8.40 -2.15
C ALA A 46 14.29 9.42 -3.31
N ARG A 47 13.49 9.09 -4.34
CA ARG A 47 13.18 10.00 -5.45
C ARG A 47 12.35 11.21 -4.99
N VAL A 48 11.36 11.01 -4.12
CA VAL A 48 10.58 12.11 -3.52
C VAL A 48 11.51 13.06 -2.77
N HIS A 49 12.40 12.55 -1.94
CA HIS A 49 13.37 13.38 -1.21
C HIS A 49 14.40 14.06 -2.14
N ALA A 50 14.83 13.39 -3.21
CA ALA A 50 15.69 13.99 -4.22
C ALA A 50 15.03 15.19 -4.91
N TYR A 51 13.75 15.07 -5.27
CA TYR A 51 12.97 16.15 -5.84
C TYR A 51 12.86 17.36 -4.89
N LEU A 52 12.60 17.12 -3.60
CA LEU A 52 12.49 18.19 -2.59
C LEU A 52 13.80 18.95 -2.38
N ARG A 53 14.97 18.37 -2.65
CA ARG A 53 16.24 19.11 -2.61
C ARG A 53 16.33 20.20 -3.68
N ILE A 54 15.59 20.06 -4.77
CA ILE A 54 15.55 21.01 -5.88
C ILE A 54 14.36 21.97 -5.74
N CYS A 55 13.24 21.45 -5.29
CA CYS A 55 11.98 22.18 -5.12
C CYS A 55 11.50 22.08 -3.66
N PRO A 56 12.16 22.75 -2.69
CA PRO A 56 11.87 22.59 -1.27
C PRO A 56 10.49 23.10 -0.87
N ASP A 57 9.92 24.03 -1.64
CA ASP A 57 8.61 24.63 -1.38
C ASP A 57 7.47 23.90 -2.10
N ALA A 58 7.74 22.75 -2.74
CA ALA A 58 6.73 21.98 -3.43
C ALA A 58 5.73 21.37 -2.43
N ILE A 59 4.44 21.48 -2.72
CA ILE A 59 3.39 20.83 -1.95
C ILE A 59 3.19 19.43 -2.53
N LEU A 60 3.62 18.39 -1.84
CA LEU A 60 3.45 17.01 -2.29
C LEU A 60 1.98 16.58 -2.12
N CYS A 61 1.51 15.71 -3.03
CA CYS A 61 0.18 15.11 -2.96
C CYS A 61 0.22 13.62 -3.37
N LEU A 62 -0.90 12.93 -3.24
CA LEU A 62 -1.06 11.54 -3.65
C LEU A 62 0.05 10.62 -3.09
N GLU A 63 0.68 9.78 -3.92
CA GLU A 63 1.72 8.83 -3.49
C GLU A 63 2.92 9.54 -2.85
N SER A 64 3.28 10.73 -3.35
CA SER A 64 4.40 11.50 -2.79
C SER A 64 4.09 12.02 -1.39
N ALA A 65 2.86 12.46 -1.14
CA ALA A 65 2.43 12.83 0.21
C ALA A 65 2.29 11.61 1.13
N ALA A 66 1.78 10.48 0.60
CA ALA A 66 1.64 9.24 1.37
C ALA A 66 2.98 8.76 1.96
N VAL A 67 4.07 8.85 1.19
CA VAL A 67 5.43 8.54 1.67
C VAL A 67 5.81 9.42 2.87
N ILE A 68 5.55 10.72 2.81
CA ILE A 68 5.90 11.66 3.88
C ILE A 68 5.01 11.44 5.13
N HIS A 69 3.76 11.03 4.93
CA HIS A 69 2.85 10.65 6.00
C HIS A 69 3.16 9.28 6.61
N GLY A 70 4.08 8.49 6.03
CA GLY A 70 4.35 7.11 6.45
C GLY A 70 3.24 6.12 6.10
N ILE A 71 2.35 6.47 5.17
CA ILE A 71 1.30 5.56 4.69
C ILE A 71 1.94 4.56 3.72
N PRO A 72 1.82 3.25 3.96
CA PRO A 72 2.39 2.24 3.08
C PRO A 72 1.71 2.27 1.72
N LEU A 73 2.53 2.19 0.67
CA LEU A 73 2.06 2.03 -0.71
C LEU A 73 2.25 0.58 -1.13
N PHE A 74 1.26 0.05 -1.85
CA PHE A 74 1.35 -1.29 -2.43
C PHE A 74 1.66 -1.17 -3.92
N GLY A 75 2.85 -1.63 -4.31
CA GLY A 75 3.38 -1.47 -5.66
C GLY A 75 4.44 -0.37 -5.75
N GLU A 76 4.96 -0.12 -6.95
CA GLU A 76 5.97 0.89 -7.24
C GLU A 76 5.31 2.10 -7.90
N ALA A 77 5.30 3.23 -7.19
CA ALA A 77 4.87 4.49 -7.76
C ALA A 77 5.98 5.08 -8.66
N ARG A 78 5.60 5.59 -9.83
CA ARG A 78 6.55 6.10 -10.83
C ARG A 78 6.78 7.58 -10.74
N ASP A 79 5.69 8.34 -10.58
CA ASP A 79 5.69 9.78 -10.73
C ASP A 79 5.80 10.49 -9.39
N ILE A 80 6.45 11.63 -9.36
CA ILE A 80 6.42 12.58 -8.25
C ILE A 80 5.17 13.44 -8.43
N HIS A 81 4.32 13.48 -7.41
CA HIS A 81 3.05 14.17 -7.44
C HIS A 81 3.09 15.44 -6.59
N VAL A 82 2.84 16.58 -7.24
CA VAL A 82 2.84 17.92 -6.64
C VAL A 82 1.46 18.54 -6.79
N TYR A 83 0.96 19.20 -5.76
CA TYR A 83 -0.26 20.00 -5.79
C TYR A 83 0.08 21.48 -5.97
N ASP A 84 -0.55 22.12 -6.95
CA ASP A 84 -0.48 23.58 -7.12
C ASP A 84 -1.89 24.16 -7.01
N PRO A 85 -2.21 24.85 -5.89
CA PRO A 85 -3.53 25.44 -5.69
C PRO A 85 -3.84 26.58 -6.68
N SER A 86 -2.82 27.14 -7.36
CA SER A 86 -2.98 28.22 -8.35
C SER A 86 -3.15 27.70 -9.77
N ALA A 87 -2.87 26.41 -10.01
CA ALA A 87 -2.94 25.83 -11.33
C ALA A 87 -4.40 25.63 -11.77
N THR A 88 -4.70 25.97 -13.01
CA THR A 88 -6.03 25.76 -13.63
C THR A 88 -6.16 24.41 -14.34
N LYS A 89 -5.04 23.76 -14.63
CA LYS A 89 -4.97 22.44 -15.27
C LYS A 89 -3.78 21.66 -14.77
N SER A 90 -3.94 20.33 -14.68
CA SER A 90 -2.83 19.44 -14.36
C SER A 90 -1.87 19.36 -15.54
N THR A 91 -0.56 19.30 -15.24
CA THR A 91 0.51 19.23 -16.25
C THR A 91 1.54 18.19 -15.83
N ARG A 92 2.25 17.61 -16.83
CA ARG A 92 3.32 16.63 -16.61
C ARG A 92 4.63 17.16 -17.16
N PHE A 93 5.70 17.00 -16.39
CA PHE A 93 7.08 17.33 -16.75
C PHE A 93 7.97 16.11 -16.46
N GLY A 94 8.21 15.29 -17.46
CA GLY A 94 8.92 14.02 -17.24
C GLY A 94 8.16 13.10 -16.27
N ASP A 95 8.75 12.82 -15.13
CA ASP A 95 8.18 12.02 -14.03
C ASP A 95 7.54 12.87 -12.93
N VAL A 96 7.44 14.19 -13.10
CA VAL A 96 6.74 15.08 -12.17
C VAL A 96 5.37 15.42 -12.73
N VAL A 97 4.33 15.20 -11.94
CA VAL A 97 2.94 15.56 -12.27
C VAL A 97 2.47 16.62 -11.31
N VAL A 98 2.20 17.82 -11.85
CA VAL A 98 1.58 18.92 -11.11
C VAL A 98 0.06 18.81 -11.24
N HIS A 99 -0.61 18.70 -10.11
CA HIS A 99 -2.07 18.54 -10.04
C HIS A 99 -2.75 19.88 -9.74
N ALA A 100 -3.74 20.19 -10.58
CA ALA A 100 -4.76 21.21 -10.29
C ALA A 100 -6.02 20.52 -9.74
N SER A 101 -6.75 21.21 -8.88
CA SER A 101 -8.04 20.72 -8.38
C SER A 101 -9.03 21.87 -8.16
N ALA A 102 -10.29 21.64 -8.53
CA ALA A 102 -11.37 22.55 -8.17
C ALA A 102 -11.75 22.45 -6.68
N ASP A 103 -11.48 21.31 -6.07
CA ASP A 103 -11.62 21.14 -4.62
C ASP A 103 -10.30 21.54 -3.95
N ALA A 104 -10.34 22.51 -3.04
CA ALA A 104 -9.17 22.90 -2.24
C ALA A 104 -8.68 21.70 -1.38
N ARG A 105 -7.37 21.59 -1.23
CA ARG A 105 -6.73 20.64 -0.32
C ARG A 105 -6.14 21.37 0.86
N ASP A 106 -6.33 20.79 2.04
CA ASP A 106 -5.65 21.27 3.22
C ASP A 106 -4.16 20.93 3.11
N VAL A 107 -3.31 21.91 3.30
CA VAL A 107 -1.85 21.76 3.26
C VAL A 107 -1.31 21.81 4.67
N VAL A 108 -0.50 20.82 5.01
CA VAL A 108 0.16 20.69 6.32
C VAL A 108 1.66 20.57 6.14
N THR A 109 2.40 20.80 7.23
CA THR A 109 3.86 20.60 7.25
C THR A 109 4.18 19.35 8.08
N VAL A 110 4.88 18.41 7.48
CA VAL A 110 5.36 17.18 8.13
C VAL A 110 6.88 17.14 8.01
N GLY A 111 7.59 17.17 9.11
CA GLY A 111 9.06 17.20 9.09
C GLY A 111 9.68 18.35 8.29
N GLY A 112 9.02 19.50 8.20
CA GLY A 112 9.46 20.64 7.39
C GLY A 112 9.06 20.56 5.90
N ILE A 113 8.34 19.52 5.46
CA ILE A 113 7.90 19.30 4.09
C ILE A 113 6.42 19.66 3.96
N LEU A 114 6.06 20.42 2.91
CA LEU A 114 4.68 20.76 2.61
C LEU A 114 4.00 19.59 1.89
N VAL A 115 2.86 19.14 2.44
CA VAL A 115 2.08 18.01 1.87
C VAL A 115 0.58 18.31 1.98
N THR A 116 -0.23 17.69 1.13
CA THR A 116 -1.67 17.64 1.37
C THR A 116 -1.95 16.91 2.68
N SER A 117 -3.00 17.31 3.42
CA SER A 117 -3.37 16.65 4.68
C SER A 117 -3.50 15.13 4.50
N MET A 118 -3.30 14.36 5.57
CA MET A 118 -3.44 12.91 5.50
C MET A 118 -4.83 12.50 5.01
N VAL A 119 -5.88 13.22 5.43
CA VAL A 119 -7.27 12.97 4.99
C VAL A 119 -7.40 13.19 3.48
N ASP A 120 -6.92 14.33 2.96
CA ASP A 120 -6.96 14.61 1.53
C ASP A 120 -6.13 13.62 0.71
N THR A 121 -4.95 13.28 1.19
CA THR A 121 -4.05 12.33 0.55
C THR A 121 -4.72 10.96 0.41
N VAL A 122 -5.32 10.44 1.48
CA VAL A 122 -6.00 9.13 1.48
C VAL A 122 -7.23 9.14 0.58
N VAL A 123 -8.08 10.18 0.67
CA VAL A 123 -9.28 10.29 -0.18
C VAL A 123 -8.91 10.36 -1.66
N ASP A 124 -7.90 11.14 -2.01
CA ASP A 124 -7.46 11.29 -3.40
C ASP A 124 -6.85 9.97 -3.93
N LEU A 125 -6.02 9.30 -3.15
CA LEU A 125 -5.48 7.99 -3.51
C LEU A 125 -6.58 6.94 -3.67
N ALA A 126 -7.54 6.90 -2.74
CA ALA A 126 -8.66 5.97 -2.82
C ALA A 126 -9.54 6.17 -4.07
N ARG A 127 -9.58 7.39 -4.64
CA ARG A 127 -10.28 7.68 -5.90
C ARG A 127 -9.56 7.14 -7.13
N VAL A 128 -8.24 7.11 -7.13
CA VAL A 128 -7.43 6.89 -8.33
C VAL A 128 -6.76 5.53 -8.38
N LEU A 129 -6.41 4.95 -7.24
CA LEU A 129 -5.77 3.65 -7.16
C LEU A 129 -6.72 2.49 -7.53
N PRO A 130 -6.20 1.36 -8.01
CA PRO A 130 -6.97 0.12 -8.09
C PRO A 130 -7.60 -0.25 -6.73
N PRO A 131 -8.76 -0.93 -6.68
CA PRO A 131 -9.53 -1.10 -5.46
C PRO A 131 -8.76 -1.71 -4.27
N ALA A 132 -7.97 -2.77 -4.48
CA ALA A 132 -7.18 -3.37 -3.40
C ALA A 132 -6.13 -2.41 -2.84
N GLN A 133 -5.45 -1.66 -3.71
CA GLN A 133 -4.45 -0.65 -3.29
C GLN A 133 -5.12 0.55 -2.59
N ALA A 134 -6.27 0.98 -3.10
CA ALA A 134 -7.09 2.03 -2.46
C ALA A 134 -7.52 1.61 -1.05
N LEU A 135 -7.95 0.35 -0.89
CA LEU A 135 -8.28 -0.22 0.41
C LEU A 135 -7.06 -0.26 1.33
N THR A 136 -5.88 -0.66 0.82
CA THR A 136 -4.64 -0.70 1.61
C THR A 136 -4.27 0.65 2.19
N VAL A 137 -4.31 1.70 1.38
CA VAL A 137 -4.01 3.08 1.83
C VAL A 137 -5.02 3.55 2.88
N ALA A 138 -6.30 3.30 2.65
CA ALA A 138 -7.35 3.72 3.56
C ALA A 138 -7.34 2.93 4.89
N ASP A 139 -7.10 1.62 4.81
CA ASP A 139 -7.03 0.74 5.98
C ASP A 139 -5.83 1.11 6.87
N ALA A 140 -4.66 1.33 6.25
CA ALA A 140 -3.46 1.76 6.97
C ALA A 140 -3.65 3.12 7.67
N ALA A 141 -4.35 4.07 7.04
CA ALA A 141 -4.58 5.39 7.62
C ALA A 141 -5.48 5.37 8.87
N VAL A 142 -6.31 4.33 9.04
CA VAL A 142 -7.16 4.14 10.23
C VAL A 142 -6.64 3.06 11.17
N SER A 143 -5.62 2.29 10.78
CA SER A 143 -5.06 1.21 11.59
C SER A 143 -4.05 1.74 12.63
N PRO A 144 -4.34 1.67 13.94
CA PRO A 144 -3.38 2.07 14.95
C PRO A 144 -2.07 1.27 14.89
N VAL A 145 -2.13 0.00 14.49
CA VAL A 145 -0.96 -0.88 14.40
C VAL A 145 -0.03 -0.45 13.26
N GLN A 146 -0.59 0.07 12.16
CA GLN A 146 0.18 0.63 11.04
C GLN A 146 0.52 2.12 11.23
N GLY A 147 0.27 2.70 12.42
CA GLY A 147 0.51 4.12 12.70
C GLY A 147 -0.58 5.06 12.20
N GLY A 148 -1.71 4.53 11.77
CA GLY A 148 -2.88 5.31 11.35
C GLY A 148 -3.53 6.04 12.53
N VAL A 149 -3.96 7.27 12.27
CA VAL A 149 -4.54 8.17 13.29
C VAL A 149 -5.92 8.69 12.88
N LEU A 150 -6.41 8.30 11.71
CA LEU A 150 -7.68 8.78 11.18
C LEU A 150 -8.84 7.90 11.62
N ARG A 151 -10.03 8.51 11.66
CA ARG A 151 -11.30 7.79 11.76
C ARG A 151 -11.93 7.68 10.37
N LEU A 152 -12.60 6.57 10.10
CA LEU A 152 -13.27 6.33 8.83
C LEU A 152 -14.28 7.44 8.47
N GLU A 153 -14.96 7.99 9.47
CA GLU A 153 -15.90 9.09 9.30
C GLU A 153 -15.25 10.33 8.69
N GLN A 154 -14.04 10.67 9.12
CA GLN A 154 -13.30 11.82 8.55
C GLN A 154 -13.03 11.64 7.04
N LEU A 155 -12.71 10.40 6.63
CA LEU A 155 -12.50 10.09 5.21
C LEU A 155 -13.82 10.16 4.41
N ARG A 156 -14.92 9.66 4.98
CA ARG A 156 -16.25 9.70 4.39
C ARG A 156 -16.75 11.13 4.23
N ASP A 157 -16.65 11.93 5.29
CA ASP A 157 -17.09 13.33 5.31
C ASP A 157 -16.29 14.17 4.30
N ARG A 158 -14.96 14.00 4.28
CA ARG A 158 -14.11 14.69 3.30
C ARG A 158 -14.47 14.30 1.86
N ALA A 159 -14.66 13.02 1.60
CA ALA A 159 -15.03 12.53 0.28
C ALA A 159 -16.42 13.03 -0.18
N ALA A 160 -17.37 13.13 0.75
CA ALA A 160 -18.71 13.64 0.48
C ALA A 160 -18.72 15.14 0.17
N GLY A 161 -17.89 15.92 0.90
CA GLY A 161 -17.77 17.38 0.71
C GLY A 161 -17.06 17.82 -0.58
N GLN A 162 -16.41 16.90 -1.32
CA GLN A 162 -15.74 17.22 -2.57
C GLN A 162 -16.73 17.34 -3.76
N ILE A 163 -16.55 18.34 -4.59
CA ILE A 163 -17.31 18.54 -5.85
C ILE A 163 -16.98 17.43 -6.85
N ASN A 164 -15.73 16.97 -6.87
CA ASN A 164 -15.27 15.91 -7.75
C ASN A 164 -16.03 14.60 -7.52
N SER A 165 -16.81 14.17 -8.50
CA SER A 165 -17.59 12.93 -8.47
C SER A 165 -16.84 11.69 -8.96
N ARG A 166 -15.67 11.83 -9.58
CA ARG A 166 -14.90 10.70 -10.12
C ARG A 166 -14.53 9.72 -9.00
N GLY A 167 -14.65 8.44 -9.26
CA GLY A 167 -14.28 7.38 -8.32
C GLY A 167 -15.25 7.17 -7.15
N ARG A 168 -16.42 7.84 -7.08
CA ARG A 168 -17.37 7.68 -5.95
C ARG A 168 -17.81 6.23 -5.73
N ALA A 169 -18.03 5.46 -6.79
CA ALA A 169 -18.39 4.04 -6.66
C ALA A 169 -17.25 3.22 -6.03
N ARG A 170 -16.00 3.52 -6.41
CA ARG A 170 -14.81 2.91 -5.80
C ARG A 170 -14.68 3.29 -4.32
N LEU A 171 -14.84 4.56 -3.98
CA LEU A 171 -14.82 5.01 -2.60
C LEU A 171 -15.84 4.28 -1.74
N ARG A 172 -17.06 4.07 -2.23
CA ARG A 172 -18.10 3.32 -1.51
C ARG A 172 -17.61 1.91 -1.21
N TRP A 173 -17.10 1.20 -2.23
CA TRP A 173 -16.56 -0.15 -2.06
C TRP A 173 -15.42 -0.17 -1.02
N VAL A 174 -14.52 0.82 -1.04
CA VAL A 174 -13.41 0.94 -0.07
C VAL A 174 -13.95 1.19 1.33
N TRP A 175 -14.84 2.21 1.49
CA TRP A 175 -15.36 2.60 2.81
C TRP A 175 -16.17 1.51 3.51
N ASP A 176 -16.80 0.63 2.74
CA ASP A 176 -17.54 -0.51 3.28
C ASP A 176 -16.61 -1.61 3.82
N ARG A 177 -15.32 -1.56 3.51
CA ARG A 177 -14.33 -2.60 3.85
C ARG A 177 -13.20 -2.13 4.76
N VAL A 178 -13.01 -0.84 4.93
CA VAL A 178 -12.01 -0.30 5.84
C VAL A 178 -12.38 -0.63 7.27
N ASN A 179 -11.45 -1.25 8.01
CA ASN A 179 -11.64 -1.57 9.43
C ASN A 179 -10.37 -1.39 10.29
N GLY A 180 -9.20 -1.16 9.68
CA GLY A 180 -7.94 -0.92 10.36
C GLY A 180 -7.39 -2.11 11.16
N VAL A 181 -7.91 -3.31 10.96
CA VAL A 181 -7.51 -4.52 11.72
C VAL A 181 -6.24 -5.15 11.14
N ALA A 182 -6.04 -5.06 9.82
CA ALA A 182 -4.87 -5.62 9.16
C ALA A 182 -3.57 -4.93 9.62
N GLU A 183 -2.52 -5.71 9.80
CA GLU A 183 -1.21 -5.24 10.24
C GLU A 183 -0.26 -4.94 9.07
N SER A 184 -0.64 -5.33 7.86
CA SER A 184 0.19 -5.14 6.68
C SER A 184 -0.62 -4.92 5.39
N PRO A 185 -0.01 -4.29 4.37
CA PRO A 185 -0.58 -4.20 3.03
C PRO A 185 -0.92 -5.56 2.40
N ALA A 186 -0.10 -6.58 2.67
CA ALA A 186 -0.31 -7.94 2.15
C ALA A 186 -1.60 -8.56 2.67
N GLU A 187 -1.92 -8.37 3.94
CA GLU A 187 -3.17 -8.83 4.55
C GLU A 187 -4.39 -8.13 3.93
N VAL A 188 -4.32 -6.80 3.73
CA VAL A 188 -5.43 -6.04 3.14
C VAL A 188 -5.72 -6.52 1.71
N VAL A 189 -4.68 -6.69 0.88
CA VAL A 189 -4.83 -7.22 -0.48
C VAL A 189 -5.35 -8.65 -0.46
N SER A 190 -4.83 -9.50 0.43
CA SER A 190 -5.29 -10.88 0.59
C SER A 190 -6.77 -10.95 0.92
N ARG A 191 -7.26 -10.11 1.84
CA ARG A 191 -8.68 -10.02 2.18
C ARG A 191 -9.55 -9.67 0.96
N ALA A 192 -9.13 -8.69 0.16
CA ALA A 192 -9.83 -8.34 -1.07
C ALA A 192 -9.84 -9.50 -2.08
N VAL A 193 -8.73 -10.22 -2.24
CA VAL A 193 -8.63 -11.36 -3.15
C VAL A 193 -9.46 -12.55 -2.66
N ILE A 194 -9.49 -12.83 -1.37
CA ILE A 194 -10.36 -13.86 -0.75
C ILE A 194 -11.83 -13.58 -1.10
N GLU A 195 -12.30 -12.33 -0.91
CA GLU A 195 -13.65 -11.92 -1.31
C GLU A 195 -13.89 -12.12 -2.81
N TRP A 196 -12.96 -11.63 -3.66
CA TRP A 196 -13.16 -11.65 -5.12
C TRP A 196 -13.07 -13.05 -5.74
N THR A 197 -12.41 -13.98 -5.06
CA THR A 197 -12.35 -15.39 -5.46
C THR A 197 -13.50 -16.22 -4.89
N GLY A 198 -14.42 -15.58 -4.18
CA GLY A 198 -15.66 -16.16 -3.71
C GLY A 198 -15.54 -17.04 -2.46
N PHE A 199 -14.43 -16.98 -1.74
CA PHE A 199 -14.34 -17.66 -0.44
C PHE A 199 -15.13 -16.89 0.63
N GLU A 200 -15.45 -17.57 1.74
CA GLU A 200 -16.10 -16.93 2.90
C GLU A 200 -15.23 -15.80 3.47
N GLU A 201 -15.89 -14.80 4.05
CA GLU A 201 -15.20 -13.69 4.71
C GLU A 201 -14.42 -14.21 5.92
N PRO A 202 -13.09 -13.99 5.96
CA PRO A 202 -12.28 -14.45 7.07
C PRO A 202 -12.48 -13.59 8.33
N VAL A 203 -12.37 -14.21 9.50
CA VAL A 203 -12.09 -13.50 10.74
C VAL A 203 -10.65 -13.02 10.70
N GLN A 204 -10.42 -11.71 10.82
CA GLN A 204 -9.10 -11.13 10.84
C GLN A 204 -8.49 -11.22 12.24
N GLN A 205 -7.19 -11.50 12.32
CA GLN A 205 -6.38 -11.52 13.54
C GLN A 205 -6.97 -12.38 14.67
N PRO A 206 -7.51 -13.61 14.40
CA PRO A 206 -8.06 -14.46 15.45
C PRO A 206 -6.97 -14.89 16.43
N VAL A 207 -7.32 -14.91 17.72
CA VAL A 207 -6.44 -15.29 18.83
C VAL A 207 -6.85 -16.64 19.39
N PHE A 208 -5.87 -17.49 19.67
CA PHE A 208 -6.04 -18.83 20.22
C PHE A 208 -5.18 -19.02 21.47
N HIS A 209 -5.70 -19.80 22.41
CA HIS A 209 -4.98 -20.13 23.65
C HIS A 209 -4.87 -21.65 23.76
N TYR A 210 -3.69 -22.18 23.43
CA TYR A 210 -3.40 -23.60 23.49
C TYR A 210 -2.07 -23.88 24.20
N GLU A 211 -2.03 -24.93 24.99
CA GLU A 211 -0.80 -25.43 25.65
C GLU A 211 -0.08 -24.31 26.47
N GLY A 212 -0.83 -23.37 27.07
CA GLY A 212 -0.29 -22.23 27.81
C GLY A 212 0.28 -21.10 26.95
N HIS A 213 0.14 -21.17 25.63
CA HIS A 213 0.57 -20.14 24.69
C HIS A 213 -0.62 -19.37 24.10
N THR A 214 -0.36 -18.11 23.77
CA THR A 214 -1.28 -17.27 23.01
C THR A 214 -0.76 -17.12 21.59
N ASP A 215 -1.51 -17.62 20.62
CA ASP A 215 -1.17 -17.59 19.20
C ASP A 215 -2.18 -16.71 18.45
N ARG A 216 -1.72 -15.97 17.44
CA ARG A 216 -2.54 -15.16 16.56
C ARG A 216 -2.16 -15.44 15.11
N THR A 217 -3.14 -15.44 14.21
CA THR A 217 -2.93 -15.61 12.77
C THR A 217 -3.64 -14.48 12.01
N ASP A 218 -3.27 -14.24 10.74
CA ASP A 218 -3.86 -13.15 9.97
C ASP A 218 -5.33 -13.41 9.63
N PHE A 219 -5.67 -14.66 9.30
CA PHE A 219 -7.01 -15.07 8.87
C PHE A 219 -7.45 -16.38 9.51
N GLY A 220 -8.71 -16.40 9.94
CA GLY A 220 -9.40 -17.62 10.39
C GLY A 220 -10.72 -17.80 9.66
N PHE A 221 -11.05 -19.03 9.29
CA PHE A 221 -12.26 -19.37 8.57
C PHE A 221 -13.19 -20.23 9.43
N ARG A 222 -14.48 -19.85 9.50
CA ARG A 222 -15.43 -20.50 10.42
C ARG A 222 -15.91 -21.84 9.92
N SER A 223 -16.03 -22.03 8.60
CA SER A 223 -16.62 -23.22 7.98
C SER A 223 -15.85 -24.49 8.29
N ASN A 224 -14.52 -24.44 8.36
CA ASN A 224 -13.68 -25.59 8.60
C ASN A 224 -12.54 -25.36 9.60
N ARG A 225 -12.56 -24.22 10.31
CA ARG A 225 -11.54 -23.81 11.29
C ARG A 225 -10.15 -23.61 10.69
N ALA A 226 -10.03 -23.45 9.37
CA ALA A 226 -8.75 -23.18 8.72
C ALA A 226 -8.17 -21.84 9.20
N LEU A 227 -6.83 -21.80 9.31
CA LEU A 227 -6.06 -20.62 9.63
C LEU A 227 -5.10 -20.33 8.48
N CYS A 228 -4.90 -19.05 8.18
CA CYS A 228 -4.00 -18.67 7.09
C CYS A 228 -3.18 -17.44 7.45
N GLU A 229 -1.99 -17.36 6.84
CA GLU A 229 -1.07 -16.23 6.97
C GLU A 229 -0.65 -15.67 5.62
N ALA A 230 -0.59 -14.34 5.55
CA ALA A 230 -0.06 -13.58 4.42
C ALA A 230 1.34 -13.08 4.80
N ASP A 231 2.38 -13.79 4.38
CA ASP A 231 3.76 -13.39 4.68
C ASP A 231 4.11 -12.08 3.99
N GLY A 232 4.52 -11.09 4.79
CA GLY A 232 4.96 -9.79 4.30
C GLY A 232 6.33 -9.87 3.61
N TRP A 233 6.64 -8.86 2.79
CA TRP A 233 7.97 -8.64 2.24
C TRP A 233 8.93 -8.27 3.39
N GLY A 234 10.04 -9.00 3.54
CA GLY A 234 11.13 -8.58 4.43
C GLY A 234 11.09 -9.09 5.87
N LYS A 235 10.31 -10.13 6.19
CA LYS A 235 10.34 -10.73 7.54
C LYS A 235 11.67 -11.42 7.92
N TYR A 236 12.59 -11.55 6.99
CA TYR A 236 13.88 -12.17 7.26
C TYR A 236 14.95 -11.08 7.33
N ASP A 237 15.34 -10.72 8.54
CA ASP A 237 16.57 -9.96 8.81
C ASP A 237 17.74 -10.86 8.43
N LEU A 238 18.25 -10.70 7.20
CA LEU A 238 19.35 -11.50 6.66
C LEU A 238 20.68 -11.18 7.33
N ASP A 239 20.73 -10.14 8.17
CA ASP A 239 21.95 -9.69 8.85
C ASP A 239 22.29 -10.51 10.10
N ASP A 240 21.31 -11.28 10.65
CA ASP A 240 21.54 -12.19 11.78
C ASP A 240 20.97 -13.59 11.52
N PRO A 241 21.76 -14.53 10.98
CA PRO A 241 21.31 -15.90 10.68
C PRO A 241 20.76 -16.66 11.89
N ALA A 242 21.29 -16.40 13.11
CA ALA A 242 20.84 -17.08 14.31
C ALA A 242 19.45 -16.62 14.75
N ARG A 243 19.16 -15.32 14.62
CA ARG A 243 17.82 -14.77 14.86
C ARG A 243 16.81 -15.26 13.81
N ALA A 244 17.22 -15.31 12.54
CA ALA A 244 16.39 -15.83 11.47
C ALA A 244 16.01 -17.30 11.71
N GLU A 245 16.97 -18.14 12.13
CA GLU A 245 16.72 -19.54 12.46
C GLU A 245 15.81 -19.70 13.68
N ALA A 246 16.02 -18.92 14.75
CA ALA A 246 15.16 -18.94 15.92
C ALA A 246 13.73 -18.52 15.59
N HIS A 247 13.56 -17.50 14.75
CA HIS A 247 12.25 -17.05 14.26
C HIS A 247 11.52 -18.16 13.49
N LEU A 248 12.21 -18.80 12.54
CA LEU A 248 11.64 -19.92 11.76
C LEU A 248 11.23 -21.10 12.65
N ARG A 249 12.03 -21.44 13.66
CA ARG A 249 11.70 -22.50 14.62
C ARG A 249 10.45 -22.15 15.43
N ASN A 250 10.35 -20.91 15.90
CA ASN A 250 9.19 -20.44 16.65
C ASN A 250 7.92 -20.45 15.80
N GLU A 251 8.00 -19.97 14.56
CA GLU A 251 6.86 -20.01 13.62
C GLU A 251 6.41 -21.46 13.36
N LYS A 252 7.36 -22.36 13.10
CA LYS A 252 7.04 -23.78 12.89
C LYS A 252 6.40 -24.40 14.13
N THR A 253 6.94 -24.14 15.32
CA THR A 253 6.39 -24.67 16.57
C THR A 253 4.97 -24.15 16.80
N ARG A 254 4.70 -22.87 16.50
CA ARG A 254 3.37 -22.26 16.57
C ARG A 254 2.41 -22.92 15.58
N GLU A 255 2.81 -23.08 14.32
CA GLU A 255 2.00 -23.72 13.29
C GLU A 255 1.68 -25.17 13.66
N ASP A 256 2.67 -25.96 14.13
CA ASP A 256 2.49 -27.34 14.55
C ASP A 256 1.50 -27.45 15.74
N ARG A 257 1.54 -26.49 16.68
CA ARG A 257 0.57 -26.42 17.80
C ARG A 257 -0.85 -26.19 17.27
N LEU A 258 -1.05 -25.22 16.41
CA LEU A 258 -2.36 -24.94 15.81
C LEU A 258 -2.90 -26.13 15.04
N ARG A 259 -2.06 -26.82 14.26
CA ARG A 259 -2.42 -28.05 13.51
C ARG A 259 -2.82 -29.20 14.44
N ARG A 260 -2.13 -29.41 15.58
CA ARG A 260 -2.50 -30.42 16.58
C ARG A 260 -3.88 -30.17 17.18
N HIS A 261 -4.29 -28.90 17.28
CA HIS A 261 -5.63 -28.52 17.76
C HIS A 261 -6.71 -28.50 16.66
N GLY A 262 -6.42 -29.14 15.50
CA GLY A 262 -7.39 -29.37 14.44
C GLY A 262 -7.64 -28.19 13.54
N HIS A 263 -6.65 -27.29 13.37
CA HIS A 263 -6.69 -26.20 12.43
C HIS A 263 -5.91 -26.56 11.16
N PRO A 264 -6.55 -26.74 10.00
CA PRO A 264 -5.85 -26.72 8.72
C PRO A 264 -5.13 -25.39 8.56
N PHE A 265 -3.89 -25.40 8.04
CA PHE A 265 -3.08 -24.20 7.99
C PHE A 265 -2.57 -23.94 6.56
N GLY A 266 -2.78 -22.71 6.05
CA GLY A 266 -2.34 -22.26 4.74
C GLY A 266 -1.46 -21.00 4.84
N ARG A 267 -0.57 -20.81 3.83
CA ARG A 267 0.33 -19.66 3.80
C ARG A 267 0.59 -19.23 2.36
N TRP A 268 0.71 -17.92 2.15
CA TRP A 268 1.15 -17.31 0.90
C TRP A 268 1.95 -16.03 1.16
N ASP A 269 2.78 -15.63 0.22
CA ASP A 269 3.47 -14.35 0.25
C ASP A 269 2.64 -13.22 -0.38
N GLY A 270 3.07 -11.97 -0.18
CA GLY A 270 2.39 -10.80 -0.73
C GLY A 270 2.32 -10.78 -2.26
N VAL A 271 3.32 -11.39 -2.96
CA VAL A 271 3.28 -11.60 -4.43
C VAL A 271 2.22 -12.62 -4.78
N GLY A 272 2.11 -13.69 -4.00
CA GLY A 272 1.09 -14.72 -4.16
C GLY A 272 -0.32 -14.17 -4.05
N ALA A 273 -0.56 -13.21 -3.16
CA ALA A 273 -1.85 -12.54 -3.05
C ALA A 273 -2.19 -11.79 -4.36
N THR A 274 -1.26 -11.01 -4.91
CA THR A 274 -1.50 -10.27 -6.17
C THR A 274 -1.62 -11.15 -7.40
N LYS A 275 -0.95 -12.30 -7.43
CA LYS A 275 -1.05 -13.30 -8.51
C LYS A 275 -2.32 -14.17 -8.42
N VAL A 276 -3.07 -14.07 -7.33
CA VAL A 276 -4.32 -14.80 -7.05
C VAL A 276 -4.13 -16.32 -6.89
N THR A 277 -3.57 -17.00 -7.88
CA THR A 277 -3.45 -18.46 -7.91
C THR A 277 -2.74 -19.06 -6.69
N PRO A 278 -1.60 -18.55 -6.18
CA PRO A 278 -0.96 -19.11 -4.99
C PRO A 278 -1.86 -19.00 -3.76
N LEU A 279 -2.53 -17.87 -3.55
CA LEU A 279 -3.49 -17.67 -2.46
C LEU A 279 -4.65 -18.68 -2.56
N VAL A 280 -5.29 -18.78 -3.72
CA VAL A 280 -6.41 -19.72 -3.95
C VAL A 280 -5.98 -21.16 -3.69
N ARG A 281 -4.80 -21.57 -4.17
CA ARG A 281 -4.26 -22.93 -3.90
C ARG A 281 -4.03 -23.17 -2.42
N ALA A 282 -3.50 -22.21 -1.69
CA ALA A 282 -3.29 -22.32 -0.25
C ALA A 282 -4.62 -22.49 0.49
N LEU A 283 -5.65 -21.70 0.16
CA LEU A 283 -6.99 -21.84 0.73
C LEU A 283 -7.59 -23.23 0.41
N GLN A 284 -7.51 -23.66 -0.84
CA GLN A 284 -8.02 -24.98 -1.26
C GLN A 284 -7.30 -26.15 -0.56
N ALA A 285 -5.99 -26.01 -0.32
CA ALA A 285 -5.20 -27.01 0.40
C ALA A 285 -5.63 -27.15 1.87
N THR A 286 -6.19 -26.11 2.48
CA THR A 286 -6.81 -26.22 3.82
C THR A 286 -8.21 -26.83 3.81
N GLY A 287 -8.74 -27.20 2.65
CA GLY A 287 -10.08 -27.77 2.49
C GLY A 287 -11.18 -26.74 2.22
N LEU A 288 -10.86 -25.45 2.18
CA LEU A 288 -11.83 -24.40 1.85
C LEU A 288 -12.30 -24.49 0.39
N ARG A 289 -13.54 -24.09 0.15
CA ARG A 289 -14.12 -23.99 -1.20
C ARG A 289 -14.83 -22.66 -1.34
N PRO A 290 -14.83 -22.05 -2.54
CA PRO A 290 -15.64 -20.88 -2.82
C PRO A 290 -17.12 -21.15 -2.52
N CYS A 291 -17.78 -20.22 -1.86
CA CYS A 291 -19.21 -20.25 -1.52
C CYS A 291 -20.00 -19.11 -2.18
N HIS A 292 -19.29 -18.20 -2.86
CA HIS A 292 -19.86 -17.11 -3.65
C HIS A 292 -19.29 -17.11 -5.07
N PRO A 293 -19.96 -16.44 -6.03
CA PRO A 293 -19.43 -16.26 -7.38
C PRO A 293 -18.12 -15.47 -7.36
N GLU A 294 -17.17 -15.88 -8.20
CA GLU A 294 -15.96 -15.12 -8.47
C GLU A 294 -16.29 -13.75 -9.08
N GLN A 295 -15.46 -12.75 -8.81
CA GLN A 295 -15.56 -11.37 -9.32
C GLN A 295 -14.42 -11.05 -10.31
N PRO A 296 -14.47 -11.54 -11.57
CA PRO A 296 -13.34 -11.44 -12.50
C PRO A 296 -12.96 -9.99 -12.82
N ALA A 297 -13.94 -9.08 -12.87
CA ALA A 297 -13.69 -7.66 -13.11
C ALA A 297 -12.85 -7.01 -12.00
N MET A 298 -13.06 -7.43 -10.73
CA MET A 298 -12.27 -6.96 -9.60
C MET A 298 -10.87 -7.59 -9.61
N LEU A 299 -10.75 -8.88 -9.85
CA LEU A 299 -9.46 -9.57 -9.96
C LEU A 299 -8.60 -8.98 -11.10
N ALA A 300 -9.20 -8.61 -12.22
CA ALA A 300 -8.48 -7.94 -13.32
C ALA A 300 -7.84 -6.60 -12.90
N THR A 301 -8.32 -5.94 -11.85
CA THR A 301 -7.74 -4.69 -11.37
C THR A 301 -6.38 -4.88 -10.69
N LEU A 302 -6.05 -6.08 -10.21
CA LEU A 302 -4.75 -6.39 -9.59
C LEU A 302 -3.59 -6.30 -10.59
N ARG A 303 -3.86 -6.50 -11.89
CA ARG A 303 -2.88 -6.43 -12.97
C ARG A 303 -2.64 -5.02 -13.48
N ARG A 304 -3.45 -4.06 -13.09
CA ARG A 304 -3.28 -2.66 -13.48
C ARG A 304 -2.10 -2.09 -12.70
N SER A 305 -1.01 -1.78 -13.41
CA SER A 305 0.06 -1.00 -12.82
C SER A 305 -0.53 0.34 -12.35
N THR A 306 -0.07 0.81 -11.21
CA THR A 306 -0.39 2.14 -10.70
C THR A 306 -0.15 3.16 -11.80
N ARG A 307 -1.23 3.77 -12.26
CA ARG A 307 -1.27 4.90 -13.20
C ARG A 307 -0.37 4.81 -14.44
N GLN A 308 -0.86 4.20 -15.48
CA GLN A 308 -0.63 4.70 -16.82
C GLN A 308 -1.74 5.74 -17.08
N LEU A 309 -1.43 7.00 -16.97
CA LEU A 309 -2.19 8.09 -17.56
C LEU A 309 -1.74 8.28 -18.99
#